data_d30fdf6a073b782decf313752c42dcb0
#
_entry.id   d30fdf6a073b782decf313752c42dcb0
#
_cell.length_a   1.000
_cell.length_b   1.000
_cell.length_c   1.000
_cell.angle_alpha   90.00
_cell.angle_beta   90.00
_cell.angle_gamma   90.00
#
_symmetry.space_group_name_H-M   'P 1'
#
loop_
_entity.id
_entity.type
_entity.pdbx_description
1 polymer ?
#
loop_
_entity_poly.entity_id
_entity_poly.type
_entity_poly.pdbx_seq_one_letter_code
_entity_poly.pdbx_strand_id
1 'polypeptide(L)'
;RSVGLLGDAGFFSLAVGKGLTLFEGGLLLTRDAVLRDAFAASHDAVIHADARMDWQRALELIGYTVAYRPSLLPLAYGRPLRKALAQHDPVAAVGDDFGPDIPLHTVSGWRQAVGARALPRLPAFLETTRAQALSRVQRLKRITGITVFDDAPGQQGVWPFLLLTSPNEAARDAALNTLWTAGLGVSRLFIHALPDYDYLREIVADTPLPNARSFAARSLTITNSPWLDDATFESICLTLERAVA
;
A
#
# COMPACT_ATOMS: atom_id res chain seq x y z
N ARG A 1 18.51 2.15 13.17
CA ARG A 1 18.08 3.45 12.64
C ARG A 1 16.88 3.25 11.72
N SER A 2 15.94 4.21 11.70
CA SER A 2 14.91 4.26 10.67
C SER A 2 15.55 4.49 9.29
N VAL A 3 15.08 3.75 8.26
CA VAL A 3 15.57 3.90 6.88
C VAL A 3 15.40 5.32 6.34
N GLY A 4 14.37 6.05 6.75
CA GLY A 4 14.17 7.46 6.39
C GLY A 4 15.17 8.45 7.02
N LEU A 5 16.13 7.97 7.81
CA LEU A 5 17.18 8.77 8.45
C LEU A 5 18.59 8.29 8.08
N LEU A 6 18.75 7.47 7.05
CA LEU A 6 20.04 6.96 6.57
C LEU A 6 20.69 7.91 5.56
N GLY A 7 19.90 8.59 4.73
CA GLY A 7 20.37 9.61 3.78
C GLY A 7 20.40 11.02 4.38
N ASP A 8 20.70 11.99 3.54
CA ASP A 8 20.70 13.42 3.90
C ASP A 8 19.28 13.93 4.18
N ALA A 9 18.30 13.36 3.49
CA ALA A 9 16.88 13.58 3.68
C ALA A 9 16.09 12.28 3.57
N GLY A 10 14.93 12.23 4.24
CA GLY A 10 13.96 11.15 4.13
C GLY A 10 12.57 11.71 4.01
N PHE A 11 11.69 10.98 3.32
CA PHE A 11 10.29 11.34 3.25
C PHE A 11 9.41 10.17 3.70
N PHE A 12 8.26 10.50 4.27
CA PHE A 12 7.25 9.54 4.68
C PHE A 12 5.91 9.92 4.08
N SER A 13 5.27 8.98 3.44
CA SER A 13 3.92 9.14 2.91
C SER A 13 2.89 9.03 4.03
N LEU A 14 1.92 9.94 4.01
CA LEU A 14 0.72 9.93 4.87
C LEU A 14 -0.55 9.57 4.07
N ALA A 15 -0.39 9.00 2.88
CA ALA A 15 -1.48 8.54 2.04
C ALA A 15 -2.23 7.34 2.67
N VAL A 16 -3.36 6.99 2.08
CA VAL A 16 -4.15 5.81 2.47
C VAL A 16 -3.31 4.54 2.44
N GLY A 17 -3.55 3.64 3.39
CA GLY A 17 -2.82 2.37 3.53
C GLY A 17 -1.51 2.47 4.30
N LYS A 18 -1.13 3.64 4.80
CA LYS A 18 0.04 3.83 5.68
C LYS A 18 -0.36 3.68 7.15
N GLY A 19 0.59 3.29 8.00
CA GLY A 19 0.36 3.13 9.45
C GLY A 19 -0.15 4.40 10.14
N LEU A 20 0.23 5.56 9.62
CA LEU A 20 -0.37 6.85 9.93
C LEU A 20 -0.85 7.48 8.62
N THR A 21 -2.14 7.75 8.51
CA THR A 21 -2.72 8.36 7.31
C THR A 21 -3.43 9.67 7.62
N LEU A 22 -3.28 10.63 6.71
CA LEU A 22 -4.07 11.86 6.61
C LEU A 22 -4.90 11.87 5.31
N PHE A 23 -5.12 10.69 4.71
CA PHE A 23 -5.65 10.42 3.40
C PHE A 23 -4.66 10.79 2.28
N GLU A 24 -4.02 11.93 2.37
CA GLU A 24 -2.98 12.44 1.48
C GLU A 24 -2.02 13.33 2.26
N GLY A 25 -0.78 13.44 1.78
CA GLY A 25 0.27 14.26 2.34
C GLY A 25 1.55 13.48 2.60
N GLY A 26 2.55 14.18 3.08
CA GLY A 26 3.85 13.60 3.38
C GLY A 26 4.60 14.40 4.45
N LEU A 27 5.66 13.78 4.96
CA LEU A 27 6.63 14.39 5.85
C LEU A 27 8.00 14.31 5.18
N LEU A 28 8.68 15.44 5.09
CA LEU A 28 10.07 15.54 4.66
C LEU A 28 10.94 15.82 5.89
N LEU A 29 11.96 15.01 6.12
CA LEU A 29 12.82 15.06 7.30
C LEU A 29 14.28 15.17 6.90
N THR A 30 15.04 16.01 7.60
CA THR A 30 16.49 16.07 7.54
C THR A 30 17.08 16.43 8.89
N ARG A 31 18.33 16.03 9.12
CA ARG A 31 19.11 16.45 10.30
C ARG A 31 19.94 17.70 10.04
N ASP A 32 20.16 18.02 8.77
CA ASP A 32 20.91 19.19 8.33
C ASP A 32 20.01 20.43 8.41
N ALA A 33 20.46 21.46 9.15
CA ALA A 33 19.70 22.69 9.33
C ALA A 33 19.63 23.50 8.04
N VAL A 34 20.69 23.53 7.24
CA VAL A 34 20.74 24.28 5.97
C VAL A 34 19.78 23.63 4.97
N LEU A 35 19.80 22.31 4.90
CA LEU A 35 18.90 21.55 4.02
C LEU A 35 17.44 21.70 4.45
N ARG A 36 17.17 21.71 5.76
CA ARG A 36 15.82 21.95 6.30
C ARG A 36 15.28 23.33 5.89
N ASP A 37 16.13 24.36 6.00
CA ASP A 37 15.73 25.74 5.66
C ASP A 37 15.53 25.88 4.15
N ALA A 38 16.32 25.20 3.33
CA ALA A 38 16.13 25.12 1.89
C ALA A 38 14.82 24.40 1.52
N PHE A 39 14.48 23.30 2.21
CA PHE A 39 13.20 22.61 2.00
C PHE A 39 12.01 23.48 2.39
N ALA A 40 12.09 24.21 3.50
CA ALA A 40 11.05 25.13 3.91
C ALA A 40 10.83 26.24 2.86
N ALA A 41 11.90 26.86 2.39
CA ALA A 41 11.83 27.88 1.35
C ALA A 41 11.25 27.35 0.02
N SER A 42 11.65 26.14 -0.38
CA SER A 42 11.10 25.48 -1.59
C SER A 42 9.63 25.12 -1.42
N HIS A 43 9.24 24.61 -0.24
CA HIS A 43 7.84 24.33 0.09
C HIS A 43 6.99 25.59 -0.04
N ASP A 44 7.40 26.68 0.58
CA ASP A 44 6.64 27.95 0.57
C ASP A 44 6.54 28.58 -0.81
N ALA A 45 7.53 28.33 -1.68
CA ALA A 45 7.52 28.79 -3.06
C ALA A 45 6.61 27.99 -4.00
N VAL A 46 6.40 26.69 -3.73
CA VAL A 46 5.72 25.75 -4.66
C VAL A 46 4.38 25.28 -4.13
N ILE A 47 4.25 25.08 -2.83
CA ILE A 47 3.07 24.50 -2.21
C ILE A 47 2.16 25.58 -1.66
N HIS A 48 0.93 25.65 -2.17
CA HIS A 48 -0.02 26.70 -1.79
C HIS A 48 -1.23 26.13 -1.04
N ALA A 49 -1.89 26.99 -0.25
CA ALA A 49 -3.14 26.62 0.39
C ALA A 49 -4.25 26.54 -0.66
N ASP A 50 -4.97 25.41 -0.69
CA ASP A 50 -6.14 25.20 -1.51
C ASP A 50 -7.30 24.74 -0.62
N ALA A 51 -8.20 25.65 -0.31
CA ALA A 51 -9.33 25.37 0.59
C ALA A 51 -10.27 24.29 0.04
N ARG A 52 -10.44 24.20 -1.28
CA ARG A 52 -11.28 23.18 -1.92
C ARG A 52 -10.67 21.79 -1.75
N MET A 53 -9.39 21.66 -2.05
CA MET A 53 -8.66 20.41 -1.86
C MET A 53 -8.62 20.01 -0.39
N ASP A 54 -8.38 20.94 0.52
CA ASP A 54 -8.37 20.66 1.96
C ASP A 54 -9.72 20.12 2.46
N TRP A 55 -10.82 20.74 2.06
CA TRP A 55 -12.15 20.25 2.39
C TRP A 55 -12.43 18.88 1.80
N GLN A 56 -12.08 18.67 0.52
CA GLN A 56 -12.22 17.36 -0.12
C GLN A 56 -11.45 16.29 0.66
N ARG A 57 -10.17 16.52 0.95
CA ARG A 57 -9.32 15.57 1.68
C ARG A 57 -9.75 15.35 3.14
N ALA A 58 -10.32 16.38 3.78
CA ALA A 58 -10.88 16.24 5.11
C ALA A 58 -12.13 15.32 5.10
N LEU A 59 -13.03 15.51 4.14
CA LEU A 59 -14.21 14.66 3.97
C LEU A 59 -13.82 13.22 3.62
N GLU A 60 -12.84 13.04 2.75
CA GLU A 60 -12.31 11.72 2.40
C GLU A 60 -11.67 11.02 3.60
N LEU A 61 -10.92 11.73 4.44
CA LEU A 61 -10.36 11.20 5.68
C LEU A 61 -11.44 10.75 6.66
N ILE A 62 -12.50 11.54 6.82
CA ILE A 62 -13.66 11.19 7.65
C ILE A 62 -14.36 9.96 7.07
N GLY A 63 -14.65 10.00 5.76
CA GLY A 63 -15.28 8.90 5.03
C GLY A 63 -14.46 7.61 5.14
N TYR A 64 -13.15 7.68 5.00
CA TYR A 64 -12.25 6.56 5.19
C TYR A 64 -12.33 6.00 6.61
N THR A 65 -12.31 6.86 7.63
CA THR A 65 -12.40 6.44 9.03
C THR A 65 -13.71 5.69 9.34
N VAL A 66 -14.80 6.06 8.68
CA VAL A 66 -16.11 5.42 8.83
C VAL A 66 -16.22 4.16 7.97
N ALA A 67 -15.82 4.25 6.70
CA ALA A 67 -16.02 3.21 5.70
C ALA A 67 -14.96 2.10 5.72
N TYR A 68 -13.79 2.34 6.31
CA TYR A 68 -12.74 1.33 6.43
C TYR A 68 -13.04 0.36 7.59
N ARG A 69 -14.14 -0.36 7.43
CA ARG A 69 -14.61 -1.43 8.34
C ARG A 69 -15.09 -2.62 7.53
N PRO A 70 -14.95 -3.85 8.02
CA PRO A 70 -15.35 -5.06 7.29
C PRO A 70 -16.78 -5.00 6.73
N SER A 71 -17.72 -4.39 7.46
CA SER A 71 -19.11 -4.26 7.05
C SER A 71 -19.35 -3.30 5.88
N LEU A 72 -18.50 -2.30 5.69
CA LEU A 72 -18.66 -1.25 4.67
C LEU A 72 -17.66 -1.37 3.51
N LEU A 73 -16.53 -2.05 3.72
CA LEU A 73 -15.53 -2.28 2.67
C LEU A 73 -16.09 -2.93 1.40
N PRO A 74 -17.03 -3.89 1.43
CA PRO A 74 -17.61 -4.46 0.22
C PRO A 74 -18.33 -3.44 -0.67
N LEU A 75 -18.85 -2.37 -0.08
CA LEU A 75 -19.51 -1.26 -0.81
C LEU A 75 -18.48 -0.20 -1.24
N ALA A 76 -17.65 0.26 -0.32
CA ALA A 76 -16.74 1.38 -0.55
C ALA A 76 -15.58 1.00 -1.50
N TYR A 77 -15.01 -0.19 -1.32
CA TYR A 77 -13.87 -0.69 -2.10
C TYR A 77 -14.26 -1.83 -3.04
N GLY A 78 -15.01 -2.81 -2.54
CA GLY A 78 -15.29 -4.04 -3.28
C GLY A 78 -16.17 -3.83 -4.52
N ARG A 79 -17.09 -2.86 -4.52
CA ARG A 79 -17.92 -2.57 -5.68
C ARG A 79 -17.13 -1.92 -6.84
N PRO A 80 -16.32 -0.87 -6.65
CA PRO A 80 -15.42 -0.36 -7.68
C PRO A 80 -14.45 -1.42 -8.21
N LEU A 81 -13.82 -2.19 -7.34
CA LEU A 81 -12.92 -3.30 -7.68
C LEU A 81 -13.60 -4.29 -8.64
N ARG A 82 -14.77 -4.82 -8.27
CA ARG A 82 -15.50 -5.78 -9.12
C ARG A 82 -15.90 -5.19 -10.46
N LYS A 83 -16.27 -3.89 -10.49
CA LYS A 83 -16.61 -3.21 -11.74
C LYS A 83 -15.40 -3.12 -12.68
N ALA A 84 -14.25 -2.71 -12.19
CA ALA A 84 -13.01 -2.60 -12.98
C ALA A 84 -12.55 -3.99 -13.48
N LEU A 85 -12.57 -5.01 -12.63
CA LEU A 85 -12.23 -6.38 -13.04
C LEU A 85 -13.19 -6.95 -14.09
N ALA A 86 -14.48 -6.63 -14.01
CA ALA A 86 -15.45 -7.02 -15.05
C ALA A 86 -15.19 -6.31 -16.39
N GLN A 87 -14.49 -5.19 -16.37
CA GLN A 87 -14.04 -4.46 -17.57
C GLN A 87 -12.64 -4.89 -18.03
N HIS A 88 -12.04 -5.92 -17.40
CA HIS A 88 -10.68 -6.41 -17.65
C HIS A 88 -9.59 -5.34 -17.42
N ASP A 89 -9.84 -4.43 -16.48
CA ASP A 89 -8.93 -3.36 -16.11
C ASP A 89 -8.38 -3.60 -14.68
N PRO A 90 -7.32 -4.39 -14.52
CA PRO A 90 -6.71 -4.66 -13.22
C PRO A 90 -5.97 -3.43 -12.66
N VAL A 91 -5.53 -2.49 -13.49
CA VAL A 91 -4.86 -1.25 -13.06
C VAL A 91 -5.87 -0.36 -12.34
N ALA A 92 -7.00 -0.08 -12.96
CA ALA A 92 -8.09 0.66 -12.32
C ALA A 92 -8.66 -0.07 -11.10
N ALA A 93 -8.65 -1.42 -11.10
CA ALA A 93 -9.14 -2.24 -9.99
C ALA A 93 -8.36 -1.99 -8.68
N VAL A 94 -7.07 -1.70 -8.76
CA VAL A 94 -6.22 -1.39 -7.59
C VAL A 94 -5.96 0.09 -7.41
N GLY A 95 -6.46 0.95 -8.32
CA GLY A 95 -6.25 2.39 -8.27
C GLY A 95 -4.80 2.78 -8.57
N ASP A 96 -4.15 2.07 -9.50
CA ASP A 96 -2.75 2.27 -9.89
C ASP A 96 -2.63 3.08 -11.19
N ASP A 97 -3.67 3.83 -11.52
CA ASP A 97 -3.70 4.79 -12.62
C ASP A 97 -3.52 6.21 -12.06
N PHE A 98 -2.40 6.84 -12.40
CA PHE A 98 -2.04 8.16 -11.92
C PHE A 98 -2.02 9.15 -13.08
N GLY A 99 -2.80 10.22 -12.94
CA GLY A 99 -2.73 11.35 -13.87
C GLY A 99 -1.37 12.06 -13.79
N PRO A 100 -0.95 12.76 -14.86
CA PRO A 100 0.30 13.50 -14.90
C PRO A 100 0.30 14.70 -13.93
N ASP A 101 -0.86 15.20 -13.57
CA ASP A 101 -1.01 16.37 -12.72
C ASP A 101 -1.00 15.96 -11.24
N ILE A 102 0.09 16.30 -10.55
CA ILE A 102 0.21 16.12 -9.10
C ILE A 102 -0.28 17.40 -8.43
N PRO A 103 -1.39 17.38 -7.66
CA PRO A 103 -1.88 18.58 -7.00
C PRO A 103 -0.92 19.02 -5.89
N LEU A 104 -0.40 20.23 -6.00
CA LEU A 104 0.57 20.82 -5.06
C LEU A 104 -0.17 21.71 -4.07
N HIS A 105 -0.62 21.17 -2.95
CA HIS A 105 -1.32 21.90 -1.91
C HIS A 105 -0.87 21.52 -0.50
N THR A 106 -1.05 22.43 0.46
CA THR A 106 -0.69 22.21 1.86
C THR A 106 -1.61 21.17 2.52
N VAL A 107 -1.10 20.47 3.53
CA VAL A 107 -1.94 19.72 4.47
C VAL A 107 -2.51 20.71 5.49
N SER A 108 -3.84 20.83 5.58
CA SER A 108 -4.50 21.78 6.49
C SER A 108 -4.15 21.56 7.95
N GLY A 109 -4.21 22.62 8.74
CA GLY A 109 -3.93 22.59 10.18
C GLY A 109 -4.83 21.60 10.93
N TRP A 110 -6.08 21.40 10.48
CA TRP A 110 -6.96 20.38 11.04
C TRP A 110 -6.42 18.95 10.80
N ARG A 111 -6.05 18.61 9.57
CA ARG A 111 -5.47 17.29 9.26
C ARG A 111 -4.14 17.08 9.98
N GLN A 112 -3.30 18.11 10.08
CA GLN A 112 -2.06 18.05 10.88
C GLN A 112 -2.36 17.76 12.36
N ALA A 113 -3.36 18.41 12.95
CA ALA A 113 -3.78 18.16 14.33
C ALA A 113 -4.31 16.72 14.53
N VAL A 114 -5.03 16.16 13.55
CA VAL A 114 -5.45 14.74 13.55
C VAL A 114 -4.23 13.83 13.58
N GLY A 115 -3.24 14.09 12.71
CA GLY A 115 -1.99 13.33 12.65
C GLY A 115 -1.20 13.40 13.96
N ALA A 116 -1.03 14.59 14.52
CA ALA A 116 -0.34 14.80 15.78
C ALA A 116 -0.98 14.02 16.94
N ARG A 117 -2.32 13.96 16.99
CA ARG A 117 -3.05 13.17 18.00
C ARG A 117 -2.99 11.67 17.77
N ALA A 118 -2.82 11.23 16.52
CA ALA A 118 -2.70 9.82 16.17
C ALA A 118 -1.28 9.26 16.38
N LEU A 119 -0.26 10.09 16.19
CA LEU A 119 1.15 9.71 16.23
C LEU A 119 1.58 8.96 17.50
N PRO A 120 1.17 9.31 18.72
CA PRO A 120 1.54 8.59 19.94
C PRO A 120 1.08 7.12 19.96
N ARG A 121 0.07 6.77 19.18
CA ARG A 121 -0.47 5.39 19.09
C ARG A 121 0.27 4.54 18.03
N LEU A 122 1.03 5.18 17.13
CA LEU A 122 1.69 4.50 16.03
C LEU A 122 2.68 3.41 16.47
N PRO A 123 3.54 3.60 17.50
CA PRO A 123 4.47 2.55 17.93
C PRO A 123 3.76 1.25 18.34
N ALA A 124 2.75 1.34 19.20
CA ALA A 124 2.00 0.17 19.65
C ALA A 124 1.24 -0.51 18.49
N PHE A 125 0.69 0.26 17.55
CA PHE A 125 0.06 -0.28 16.33
C PHE A 125 1.08 -1.05 15.47
N LEU A 126 2.27 -0.48 15.24
CA LEU A 126 3.31 -1.13 14.44
C LEU A 126 3.84 -2.40 15.12
N GLU A 127 3.99 -2.41 16.43
CA GLU A 127 4.40 -3.59 17.20
C GLU A 127 3.37 -4.72 17.07
N THR A 128 2.10 -4.42 17.26
CA THR A 128 1.00 -5.39 17.15
C THR A 128 0.90 -5.97 15.74
N THR A 129 0.92 -5.12 14.71
CA THR A 129 0.83 -5.56 13.32
C THR A 129 2.08 -6.34 12.90
N ARG A 130 3.26 -6.00 13.43
CA ARG A 130 4.47 -6.77 13.22
C ARG A 130 4.39 -8.18 13.83
N ALA A 131 3.95 -8.29 15.08
CA ALA A 131 3.78 -9.60 15.74
C ALA A 131 2.83 -10.51 14.94
N GLN A 132 1.71 -9.96 14.49
CA GLN A 132 0.76 -10.64 13.62
C GLN A 132 1.39 -11.08 12.29
N ALA A 133 2.14 -10.19 11.62
CA ALA A 133 2.80 -10.50 10.36
C ALA A 133 3.80 -11.63 10.49
N LEU A 134 4.66 -11.62 11.51
CA LEU A 134 5.67 -12.65 11.71
C LEU A 134 5.06 -14.03 11.91
N SER A 135 3.96 -14.14 12.67
CA SER A 135 3.21 -15.39 12.82
C SER A 135 2.67 -15.88 11.47
N ARG A 136 2.06 -15.00 10.69
CA ARG A 136 1.48 -15.30 9.39
C ARG A 136 2.52 -15.67 8.34
N VAL A 137 3.66 -15.00 8.33
CA VAL A 137 4.80 -15.35 7.48
C VAL A 137 5.25 -16.79 7.72
N GLN A 138 5.35 -17.22 9.00
CA GLN A 138 5.72 -18.60 9.33
C GLN A 138 4.69 -19.62 8.79
N ARG A 139 3.40 -19.30 8.81
CA ARG A 139 2.35 -20.15 8.25
C ARG A 139 2.45 -20.22 6.71
N LEU A 140 2.63 -19.09 6.05
CA LEU A 140 2.76 -19.01 4.59
C LEU A 140 4.00 -19.75 4.07
N LYS A 141 5.12 -19.69 4.77
CA LYS A 141 6.36 -20.40 4.41
C LYS A 141 6.21 -21.94 4.38
N ARG A 142 5.16 -22.48 5.00
CA ARG A 142 4.87 -23.93 4.95
C ARG A 142 4.17 -24.35 3.66
N ILE A 143 3.70 -23.39 2.84
CA ILE A 143 3.04 -23.68 1.57
C ILE A 143 4.12 -23.90 0.51
N THR A 144 4.28 -25.14 0.07
CA THR A 144 5.24 -25.51 -0.98
C THR A 144 4.92 -24.75 -2.28
N GLY A 145 5.93 -24.15 -2.91
CA GLY A 145 5.78 -23.36 -4.14
C GLY A 145 5.50 -21.88 -3.92
N ILE A 146 5.14 -21.44 -2.70
CA ILE A 146 5.00 -20.03 -2.36
C ILE A 146 6.32 -19.49 -1.79
N THR A 147 6.77 -18.36 -2.32
CA THR A 147 7.87 -17.58 -1.71
C THR A 147 7.29 -16.38 -0.99
N VAL A 148 7.57 -16.23 0.29
CA VAL A 148 7.12 -15.11 1.13
C VAL A 148 8.30 -14.16 1.36
N PHE A 149 8.08 -12.88 1.14
CA PHE A 149 9.08 -11.85 1.48
C PHE A 149 9.07 -11.62 2.98
N ASP A 150 10.26 -11.67 3.58
CA ASP A 150 10.46 -11.57 5.02
C ASP A 150 11.55 -10.54 5.33
N ASP A 151 11.67 -10.15 6.60
CA ASP A 151 12.75 -9.30 7.06
C ASP A 151 14.11 -10.00 6.87
N ALA A 152 15.07 -9.28 6.30
CA ALA A 152 16.45 -9.74 6.31
C ALA A 152 17.05 -9.68 7.75
N PRO A 153 18.09 -10.45 8.05
CA PRO A 153 18.74 -10.42 9.36
C PRO A 153 19.10 -9.00 9.81
N GLY A 154 18.67 -8.60 11.00
CA GLY A 154 18.89 -7.26 11.56
C GLY A 154 17.95 -6.17 11.05
N GLN A 155 17.00 -6.49 10.18
CA GLN A 155 15.99 -5.56 9.71
C GLN A 155 14.66 -5.73 10.46
N GLN A 156 13.84 -4.67 10.44
CA GLN A 156 12.51 -4.67 11.02
C GLN A 156 11.54 -3.97 10.07
N GLY A 157 10.70 -4.74 9.39
CA GLY A 157 9.63 -4.25 8.53
C GLY A 157 8.42 -3.74 9.32
N VAL A 158 7.67 -2.84 8.72
CA VAL A 158 6.41 -2.29 9.29
C VAL A 158 5.16 -3.04 8.84
N TRP A 159 5.29 -3.95 7.91
CA TRP A 159 4.30 -4.94 7.48
C TRP A 159 2.89 -4.39 7.17
N PRO A 160 2.75 -3.47 6.24
CA PRO A 160 1.41 -2.98 5.83
C PRO A 160 0.60 -4.08 5.15
N PHE A 161 1.26 -5.03 4.52
CA PHE A 161 0.73 -6.24 3.91
C PHE A 161 1.78 -7.35 3.89
N LEU A 162 1.37 -8.58 3.67
CA LEU A 162 2.24 -9.71 3.40
C LEU A 162 2.40 -9.82 1.88
N LEU A 163 3.64 -9.85 1.41
CA LEU A 163 3.99 -9.98 0.01
C LEU A 163 4.49 -11.38 -0.27
N LEU A 164 3.96 -11.98 -1.32
CA LEU A 164 4.38 -13.33 -1.73
C LEU A 164 4.37 -13.47 -3.26
N THR A 165 5.11 -14.47 -3.75
CA THR A 165 5.07 -14.90 -5.14
C THR A 165 4.69 -16.36 -5.23
N SER A 166 3.84 -16.68 -6.20
CA SER A 166 3.50 -18.04 -6.63
C SER A 166 4.57 -18.61 -7.57
N PRO A 167 4.58 -19.93 -7.82
CA PRO A 167 5.55 -20.54 -8.73
C PRO A 167 5.44 -20.02 -10.16
N ASN A 168 4.24 -19.69 -10.61
CA ASN A 168 3.96 -19.16 -11.94
C ASN A 168 2.69 -18.28 -11.93
N GLU A 169 2.40 -17.67 -13.07
CA GLU A 169 1.24 -16.79 -13.26
C GLU A 169 -0.08 -17.54 -13.12
N ALA A 170 -0.17 -18.77 -13.64
CA ALA A 170 -1.38 -19.57 -13.59
C ALA A 170 -1.80 -19.89 -12.14
N ALA A 171 -0.85 -20.24 -11.28
CA ALA A 171 -1.11 -20.46 -9.86
C ALA A 171 -1.55 -19.18 -9.14
N ARG A 172 -0.92 -18.02 -9.47
CA ARG A 172 -1.35 -16.73 -8.97
C ARG A 172 -2.80 -16.42 -9.37
N ASP A 173 -3.15 -16.64 -10.65
CA ASP A 173 -4.49 -16.36 -11.18
C ASP A 173 -5.53 -17.30 -10.57
N ALA A 174 -5.21 -18.59 -10.41
CA ALA A 174 -6.08 -19.55 -9.72
C ALA A 174 -6.42 -19.10 -8.29
N ALA A 175 -5.44 -18.59 -7.54
CA ALA A 175 -5.66 -18.02 -6.21
C ALA A 175 -6.53 -16.75 -6.27
N LEU A 176 -6.21 -15.80 -7.16
CA LEU A 176 -6.92 -14.53 -7.27
C LEU A 176 -8.37 -14.69 -7.76
N ASN A 177 -8.66 -15.66 -8.63
CA ASN A 177 -10.02 -15.95 -9.08
C ASN A 177 -10.98 -16.20 -7.91
N THR A 178 -10.47 -16.78 -6.82
CA THR A 178 -11.27 -17.01 -5.61
C THR A 178 -11.16 -15.88 -4.59
N LEU A 179 -9.96 -15.31 -4.43
CA LEU A 179 -9.65 -14.46 -3.28
C LEU A 179 -9.79 -12.96 -3.55
N TRP A 180 -9.57 -12.49 -4.78
CA TRP A 180 -9.48 -11.05 -5.05
C TRP A 180 -10.77 -10.28 -4.76
N THR A 181 -11.90 -10.87 -5.12
CA THR A 181 -13.22 -10.23 -4.92
C THR A 181 -13.96 -10.72 -3.67
N ALA A 182 -13.36 -11.62 -2.91
CA ALA A 182 -13.98 -12.22 -1.74
C ALA A 182 -14.04 -11.28 -0.50
N GLY A 183 -13.42 -10.10 -0.58
CA GLY A 183 -13.39 -9.14 0.52
C GLY A 183 -12.43 -9.51 1.65
N LEU A 184 -11.52 -10.46 1.41
CA LEU A 184 -10.58 -10.98 2.40
C LEU A 184 -9.26 -10.20 2.45
N GLY A 185 -9.13 -9.11 1.69
CA GLY A 185 -7.92 -8.29 1.65
C GLY A 185 -6.75 -8.93 0.90
N VAL A 186 -7.04 -9.86 0.00
CA VAL A 186 -6.07 -10.38 -0.97
C VAL A 186 -6.15 -9.55 -2.24
N SER A 187 -5.00 -9.12 -2.77
CA SER A 187 -4.93 -8.24 -3.93
C SER A 187 -3.66 -8.48 -4.74
N ARG A 188 -3.60 -7.82 -5.88
CA ARG A 188 -2.43 -7.73 -6.74
C ARG A 188 -2.03 -6.26 -6.83
N LEU A 189 -1.07 -5.81 -6.00
CA LEU A 189 -0.64 -4.40 -5.98
C LEU A 189 0.35 -4.05 -7.09
N PHE A 190 1.14 -5.01 -7.56
CA PHE A 190 2.14 -4.80 -8.60
C PHE A 190 1.60 -5.40 -9.91
N ILE A 191 0.80 -4.63 -10.64
CA ILE A 191 0.10 -5.10 -11.84
C ILE A 191 1.07 -5.31 -12.99
N HIS A 192 1.95 -4.33 -13.23
CA HIS A 192 2.91 -4.33 -14.33
C HIS A 192 4.32 -3.92 -13.87
N ALA A 193 5.33 -4.17 -14.69
CA ALA A 193 6.58 -3.43 -14.63
C ALA A 193 6.36 -2.01 -15.17
N LEU A 194 7.12 -1.01 -14.71
CA LEU A 194 6.87 0.39 -15.06
C LEU A 194 6.71 0.67 -16.58
N PRO A 195 7.53 0.09 -17.48
CA PRO A 195 7.35 0.34 -18.91
C PRO A 195 6.06 -0.25 -19.51
N ASP A 196 5.41 -1.16 -18.79
CA ASP A 196 4.23 -1.87 -19.28
C ASP A 196 2.91 -1.17 -18.89
N TYR A 197 2.97 -0.06 -18.15
CA TYR A 197 1.81 0.81 -17.89
C TYR A 197 1.57 1.76 -19.06
N ASP A 198 0.36 1.77 -19.60
CA ASP A 198 0.01 2.58 -20.76
C ASP A 198 0.27 4.08 -20.54
N TYR A 199 -0.09 4.59 -19.35
CA TYR A 199 0.10 6.00 -18.99
C TYR A 199 1.56 6.42 -18.76
N LEU A 200 2.50 5.46 -18.69
CA LEU A 200 3.93 5.72 -18.53
C LEU A 200 4.73 5.57 -19.82
N ARG A 201 4.12 5.11 -20.92
CA ARG A 201 4.85 4.80 -22.18
C ARG A 201 5.64 5.97 -22.77
N GLU A 202 5.17 7.19 -22.57
CA GLU A 202 5.86 8.39 -23.06
C GLU A 202 6.96 8.88 -22.11
N ILE A 203 6.96 8.42 -20.86
CA ILE A 203 7.84 8.90 -19.78
C ILE A 203 8.93 7.87 -19.47
N VAL A 204 8.61 6.59 -19.52
CA VAL A 204 9.51 5.50 -19.15
C VAL A 204 9.96 4.77 -20.43
N ALA A 205 11.29 4.71 -20.63
CA ALA A 205 11.85 3.99 -21.76
C ALA A 205 11.50 2.49 -21.69
N ASP A 206 11.16 1.91 -22.84
CA ASP A 206 10.98 0.45 -22.95
C ASP A 206 12.35 -0.23 -22.82
N THR A 207 12.58 -0.76 -21.63
CA THR A 207 13.82 -1.46 -21.27
C THR A 207 13.50 -2.91 -20.91
N PRO A 208 14.39 -3.87 -21.22
CA PRO A 208 14.23 -5.25 -20.77
C PRO A 208 14.28 -5.32 -19.23
N LEU A 209 13.16 -5.61 -18.60
CA LEU A 209 13.02 -5.77 -17.14
C LEU A 209 12.46 -7.15 -16.78
N PRO A 210 13.19 -8.26 -17.10
CA PRO A 210 12.66 -9.62 -16.93
C PRO A 210 12.30 -9.93 -15.46
N ASN A 211 13.09 -9.44 -14.51
CA ASN A 211 12.82 -9.68 -13.09
C ASN A 211 11.56 -8.94 -12.62
N ALA A 212 11.36 -7.68 -13.01
CA ALA A 212 10.19 -6.91 -12.65
C ALA A 212 8.92 -7.50 -13.29
N ARG A 213 8.97 -7.88 -14.56
CA ARG A 213 7.87 -8.56 -15.26
C ARG A 213 7.55 -9.91 -14.63
N SER A 214 8.56 -10.74 -14.34
CA SER A 214 8.38 -12.01 -13.63
C SER A 214 7.80 -11.81 -12.23
N PHE A 215 8.22 -10.79 -11.50
CA PHE A 215 7.67 -10.45 -10.20
C PHE A 215 6.20 -10.01 -10.31
N ALA A 216 5.87 -9.09 -11.19
CA ALA A 216 4.51 -8.62 -11.43
C ALA A 216 3.58 -9.77 -11.84
N ALA A 217 4.06 -10.70 -12.70
CA ALA A 217 3.31 -11.86 -13.14
C ALA A 217 2.95 -12.82 -12.01
N ARG A 218 3.77 -12.95 -10.97
CA ARG A 218 3.64 -13.97 -9.93
C ARG A 218 3.27 -13.44 -8.55
N SER A 219 3.36 -12.13 -8.31
CA SER A 219 3.13 -11.54 -7.00
C SER A 219 1.65 -11.41 -6.66
N LEU A 220 1.35 -11.55 -5.39
CA LEU A 220 0.10 -11.17 -4.75
C LEU A 220 0.36 -10.68 -3.33
N THR A 221 -0.59 -9.96 -2.76
CA THR A 221 -0.51 -9.41 -1.41
C THR A 221 -1.70 -9.84 -0.57
N ILE A 222 -1.45 -10.03 0.72
CA ILE A 222 -2.49 -10.27 1.71
C ILE A 222 -2.43 -9.12 2.72
N THR A 223 -3.55 -8.48 3.00
CA THR A 223 -3.60 -7.42 4.00
C THR A 223 -3.09 -7.92 5.36
N ASN A 224 -2.36 -7.06 6.06
CA ASN A 224 -2.00 -7.30 7.46
C ASN A 224 -2.89 -6.46 8.41
N SER A 225 -4.12 -6.22 8.00
CA SER A 225 -5.10 -5.49 8.80
C SER A 225 -5.45 -6.24 10.10
N PRO A 226 -5.65 -5.53 11.22
CA PRO A 226 -6.21 -6.11 12.44
C PRO A 226 -7.61 -6.71 12.27
N TRP A 227 -8.32 -6.36 11.20
CA TRP A 227 -9.62 -6.90 10.85
C TRP A 227 -9.59 -8.29 10.20
N LEU A 228 -8.43 -8.74 9.75
CA LEU A 228 -8.25 -10.09 9.21
C LEU A 228 -7.97 -11.02 10.39
N ASP A 229 -8.95 -11.81 10.79
CA ASP A 229 -8.80 -12.80 11.85
C ASP A 229 -8.04 -14.06 11.38
N ASP A 230 -7.63 -14.89 12.33
CA ASP A 230 -6.79 -16.05 12.03
C ASP A 230 -7.55 -17.15 11.27
N ALA A 231 -8.86 -17.30 11.49
CA ALA A 231 -9.67 -18.27 10.76
C ALA A 231 -9.82 -17.89 9.29
N THR A 232 -10.06 -16.61 9.03
CA THR A 232 -10.12 -16.05 7.67
C THR A 232 -8.74 -16.14 7.01
N PHE A 233 -7.66 -15.82 7.73
CA PHE A 233 -6.31 -15.98 7.21
C PHE A 233 -5.97 -17.44 6.86
N GLU A 234 -6.38 -18.40 7.68
CA GLU A 234 -6.18 -19.83 7.37
C GLU A 234 -6.97 -20.25 6.13
N SER A 235 -8.17 -19.74 5.91
CA SER A 235 -8.94 -20.00 4.69
C SER A 235 -8.23 -19.49 3.42
N ILE A 236 -7.53 -18.36 3.53
CA ILE A 236 -6.66 -17.84 2.46
C ILE A 236 -5.51 -18.82 2.20
N CYS A 237 -4.83 -19.29 3.25
CA CYS A 237 -3.72 -20.25 3.13
C CYS A 237 -4.16 -21.54 2.44
N LEU A 238 -5.30 -22.11 2.82
CA LEU A 238 -5.85 -23.31 2.18
C LEU A 238 -6.20 -23.09 0.70
N THR A 239 -6.62 -21.90 0.33
CA THR A 239 -6.87 -21.56 -1.08
C THR A 239 -5.58 -21.42 -1.87
N LEU A 240 -4.54 -20.85 -1.27
CA LEU A 240 -3.20 -20.77 -1.86
C LEU A 240 -2.62 -22.18 -2.07
N GLU A 241 -2.73 -23.08 -1.08
CA GLU A 241 -2.28 -24.48 -1.19
C GLU A 241 -2.93 -25.18 -2.38
N ARG A 242 -4.24 -25.02 -2.58
CA ARG A 242 -4.95 -25.61 -3.73
C ARG A 242 -4.53 -25.01 -5.07
N ALA A 243 -4.17 -23.73 -5.08
CA ALA A 243 -3.78 -23.03 -6.31
C ALA A 243 -2.37 -23.41 -6.78
N VAL A 244 -1.52 -23.94 -5.90
CA VAL A 244 -0.14 -24.36 -6.22
C VAL A 244 0.02 -25.88 -6.31
N ALA A 245 -1.00 -26.66 -5.94
CA ALA A 245 -1.03 -28.11 -6.06
C ALA A 245 -1.21 -28.53 -7.53
#